data_e8e545db021d0c9acac5c40a4ca2b2db
#
_entry.id   e8e545db021d0c9acac5c40a4ca2b2db
#
_cell.length_a   1.000
_cell.length_b   1.000
_cell.length_c   1.000
_cell.angle_alpha   90.00
_cell.angle_beta   90.00
_cell.angle_gamma   90.00
#
_symmetry.space_group_name_H-M   'P 1'
#
loop_
_entity.id
_entity.type
_entity.pdbx_description
1 polymer ?
#
loop_
_entity_poly.entity_id
_entity_poly.type
_entity_poly.pdbx_seq_one_letter_code
_entity_poly.pdbx_strand_id
1 'polypeptide(L)'
;IIYEPETRTNTIVIEVHGLCGSFYENRFIDILAKTYTKKGISLLTFNNRGTNFVAELLQGNEFKVIGGCHERFKDCLLDIEGAINFVKEKNYDEIILQGHSYGCNKVIYYYNNKKDEFIKKLVLLGPCDIQEECKKYLSEEEYDNLKTESAKLVKEGKPRQMLNFSLNGNGKISAGTYYYDFLPNTETDFIRYREGVNSKSKELNNIKVPVLVVFGDMDECVLTQDIEIVKEYLKNNIKECNIQIIKGADHSFTDKYEELGEVINNNI
;
A
#
# COMPACT_ATOMS: atom_id res chain seq x y z
N ILE A 1 10.94 7.01 -11.43
CA ILE A 1 12.41 7.00 -11.31
C ILE A 1 12.88 5.56 -11.16
N ILE A 2 13.98 5.23 -11.82
CA ILE A 2 14.69 3.98 -11.62
C ILE A 2 16.09 4.30 -11.07
N TYR A 3 16.45 3.62 -9.97
CA TYR A 3 17.78 3.66 -9.37
C TYR A 3 18.49 2.37 -9.77
N GLU A 4 19.56 2.48 -10.53
CA GLU A 4 20.33 1.34 -11.02
C GLU A 4 21.71 1.29 -10.38
N PRO A 5 22.19 0.11 -9.96
CA PRO A 5 23.56 -0.08 -9.51
C PRO A 5 24.54 -0.03 -10.68
N GLU A 6 25.84 0.19 -10.42
CA GLU A 6 26.89 0.12 -11.45
C GLU A 6 26.94 -1.26 -12.12
N THR A 7 26.73 -2.32 -11.35
CA THR A 7 26.61 -3.69 -11.85
C THR A 7 25.31 -4.28 -11.34
N ARG A 8 24.34 -4.47 -12.24
CA ARG A 8 23.01 -4.95 -11.87
C ARG A 8 22.87 -6.46 -11.99
N THR A 9 22.04 -7.02 -11.12
CA THR A 9 21.41 -8.33 -11.31
C THR A 9 20.17 -8.20 -12.20
N ASN A 10 19.48 -9.32 -12.46
CA ASN A 10 18.18 -9.31 -13.13
C ASN A 10 17.01 -9.01 -12.18
N THR A 11 17.31 -8.67 -10.93
CA THR A 11 16.31 -8.40 -9.88
C THR A 11 16.03 -6.91 -9.75
N ILE A 12 14.76 -6.55 -9.65
CA ILE A 12 14.31 -5.18 -9.40
C ILE A 12 13.23 -5.15 -8.32
N VAL A 13 13.30 -4.14 -7.47
CA VAL A 13 12.20 -3.77 -6.57
C VAL A 13 11.28 -2.78 -7.28
N ILE A 14 9.97 -3.01 -7.22
CA ILE A 14 8.95 -2.03 -7.62
C ILE A 14 8.27 -1.53 -6.37
N GLU A 15 8.42 -0.26 -6.05
CA GLU A 15 7.80 0.39 -4.88
C GLU A 15 6.46 1.00 -5.26
N VAL A 16 5.42 0.63 -4.51
CA VAL A 16 4.05 1.12 -4.65
C VAL A 16 3.68 1.95 -3.43
N HIS A 17 3.56 3.27 -3.63
CA HIS A 17 3.23 4.19 -2.55
C HIS A 17 1.80 4.01 -2.00
N GLY A 18 1.58 4.47 -0.77
CA GLY A 18 0.31 4.42 -0.06
C GLY A 18 -0.75 5.40 -0.58
N LEU A 19 -1.80 5.60 0.23
CA LEU A 19 -2.89 6.54 -0.05
C LEU A 19 -2.34 7.98 -0.09
N CYS A 20 -2.68 8.71 -1.13
CA CYS A 20 -2.23 10.09 -1.37
C CYS A 20 -0.69 10.26 -1.42
N GLY A 21 0.08 9.19 -1.42
CA GLY A 21 1.53 9.23 -1.48
C GLY A 21 2.07 9.58 -2.87
N SER A 22 3.39 9.65 -2.98
CA SER A 22 4.09 9.85 -4.25
C SER A 22 5.48 9.24 -4.21
N PHE A 23 6.09 9.05 -5.37
CA PHE A 23 7.43 8.47 -5.47
C PHE A 23 8.54 9.32 -4.84
N TYR A 24 8.29 10.59 -4.55
CA TYR A 24 9.26 11.55 -3.99
C TYR A 24 8.98 11.96 -2.55
N GLU A 25 7.87 11.56 -1.97
CA GLU A 25 7.41 12.04 -0.66
C GLU A 25 7.99 11.22 0.50
N ASN A 26 8.13 9.93 0.31
CA ASN A 26 8.69 9.02 1.30
C ASN A 26 10.23 9.15 1.35
N ARG A 27 10.73 9.82 2.38
CA ARG A 27 12.18 10.07 2.54
C ARG A 27 13.00 8.80 2.68
N PHE A 28 12.42 7.69 3.08
CA PHE A 28 13.11 6.39 3.15
C PHE A 28 13.50 5.85 1.77
N ILE A 29 12.92 6.34 0.67
CA ILE A 29 13.22 5.86 -0.69
C ILE A 29 14.71 5.99 -1.03
N ASP A 30 15.33 7.11 -0.68
CA ASP A 30 16.76 7.32 -0.95
C ASP A 30 17.65 6.32 -0.20
N ILE A 31 17.27 5.96 1.01
CA ILE A 31 17.99 4.95 1.80
C ILE A 31 17.76 3.56 1.23
N LEU A 32 16.52 3.23 0.87
CA LEU A 32 16.21 1.94 0.24
C LEU A 32 16.88 1.81 -1.12
N ALA A 33 16.91 2.87 -1.93
CA ALA A 33 17.63 2.88 -3.21
C ALA A 33 19.11 2.56 -3.01
N LYS A 34 19.77 3.20 -2.04
CA LYS A 34 21.18 2.91 -1.70
C LYS A 34 21.34 1.46 -1.18
N THR A 35 20.41 0.99 -0.39
CA THR A 35 20.45 -0.38 0.18
C THR A 35 20.33 -1.43 -0.91
N TYR A 36 19.36 -1.31 -1.80
CA TYR A 36 19.15 -2.25 -2.90
C TYR A 36 20.30 -2.20 -3.92
N THR A 37 20.72 -1.00 -4.33
CA THR A 37 21.79 -0.86 -5.33
C THR A 37 23.14 -1.39 -4.85
N LYS A 38 23.47 -1.32 -3.56
CA LYS A 38 24.65 -1.99 -2.98
C LYS A 38 24.64 -3.51 -3.16
N LYS A 39 23.46 -4.13 -3.31
CA LYS A 39 23.28 -5.57 -3.57
C LYS A 39 23.16 -5.91 -5.06
N GLY A 40 23.31 -4.93 -5.95
CA GLY A 40 23.11 -5.12 -7.38
C GLY A 40 21.63 -5.16 -7.78
N ILE A 41 20.70 -4.83 -6.88
CA ILE A 41 19.26 -4.82 -7.12
C ILE A 41 18.83 -3.41 -7.47
N SER A 42 18.09 -3.24 -8.57
CA SER A 42 17.53 -1.95 -8.95
C SER A 42 16.25 -1.64 -8.16
N LEU A 43 15.90 -0.35 -8.06
CA LEU A 43 14.64 0.10 -7.47
C LEU A 43 13.89 1.00 -8.45
N LEU A 44 12.66 0.64 -8.79
CA LEU A 44 11.72 1.50 -9.52
C LEU A 44 10.73 2.11 -8.54
N THR A 45 10.59 3.44 -8.58
CA THR A 45 9.51 4.15 -7.92
C THR A 45 8.67 4.89 -8.95
N PHE A 46 7.36 4.94 -8.77
CA PHE A 46 6.45 5.57 -9.72
C PHE A 46 5.21 6.13 -9.01
N ASN A 47 4.52 7.04 -9.64
CA ASN A 47 3.21 7.49 -9.18
C ASN A 47 2.12 6.59 -9.75
N ASN A 48 1.37 5.91 -8.88
CA ASN A 48 0.08 5.33 -9.26
C ASN A 48 -0.98 6.44 -9.32
N ARG A 49 -2.17 6.18 -9.87
CA ARG A 49 -3.22 7.21 -10.03
C ARG A 49 -3.81 7.72 -8.72
N GLY A 50 -3.51 7.10 -7.60
CA GLY A 50 -3.80 7.60 -6.24
C GLY A 50 -2.77 8.60 -5.72
N THR A 51 -1.84 9.08 -6.57
CA THR A 51 -0.75 9.97 -6.18
C THR A 51 -1.27 11.33 -5.72
N ASN A 52 -0.65 11.86 -4.69
CA ASN A 52 -1.06 13.08 -4.02
C ASN A 52 -2.54 13.05 -3.60
N PHE A 53 -3.00 14.08 -2.93
CA PHE A 53 -4.41 14.19 -2.58
C PHE A 53 -5.27 14.46 -3.81
N VAL A 54 -4.86 15.43 -4.62
CA VAL A 54 -5.42 15.78 -5.93
C VAL A 54 -4.28 15.93 -6.93
N ALA A 55 -4.40 15.32 -8.08
CA ALA A 55 -3.47 15.45 -9.19
C ALA A 55 -4.22 15.52 -10.51
N GLU A 56 -3.56 15.97 -11.56
CA GLU A 56 -4.10 15.97 -12.92
C GLU A 56 -3.28 15.04 -13.80
N LEU A 57 -3.98 14.22 -14.57
CA LEU A 57 -3.39 13.32 -15.57
C LEU A 57 -3.87 13.75 -16.96
N LEU A 58 -2.91 14.00 -17.85
CA LEU A 58 -3.22 14.24 -19.26
C LEU A 58 -3.50 12.89 -19.96
N GLN A 59 -4.73 12.72 -20.44
CA GLN A 59 -5.13 11.57 -21.24
C GLN A 59 -5.58 12.02 -22.62
N GLY A 60 -4.75 11.76 -23.62
CA GLY A 60 -4.96 12.38 -24.96
C GLY A 60 -4.80 13.90 -24.85
N ASN A 61 -5.86 14.63 -25.19
CA ASN A 61 -5.90 16.10 -25.11
C ASN A 61 -6.73 16.62 -23.90
N GLU A 62 -7.12 15.76 -22.99
CA GLU A 62 -7.98 16.10 -21.85
C GLU A 62 -7.25 15.90 -20.53
N PHE A 63 -7.37 16.85 -19.61
CA PHE A 63 -6.92 16.67 -18.24
C PHE A 63 -8.00 15.95 -17.43
N LYS A 64 -7.59 14.91 -16.74
CA LYS A 64 -8.44 14.20 -15.76
C LYS A 64 -7.92 14.45 -14.37
N VAL A 65 -8.80 14.92 -13.49
CA VAL A 65 -8.49 15.01 -12.06
C VAL A 65 -8.44 13.59 -11.48
N ILE A 66 -7.32 13.26 -10.86
CA ILE A 66 -7.04 12.01 -10.18
C ILE A 66 -6.52 12.31 -8.76
N GLY A 67 -5.93 11.35 -8.10
CA GLY A 67 -5.36 11.46 -6.76
C GLY A 67 -6.15 10.66 -5.75
N GLY A 68 -5.63 10.53 -4.54
CA GLY A 68 -6.21 9.71 -3.48
C GLY A 68 -7.65 10.07 -3.13
N CYS A 69 -8.05 11.35 -3.29
CA CYS A 69 -9.44 11.77 -3.07
C CYS A 69 -10.45 11.13 -4.03
N HIS A 70 -10.00 10.66 -5.19
CA HIS A 70 -10.83 10.02 -6.23
C HIS A 70 -10.32 8.63 -6.61
N GLU A 71 -9.38 8.09 -5.85
CA GLU A 71 -8.80 6.78 -6.13
C GLU A 71 -9.88 5.69 -6.11
N ARG A 72 -9.77 4.79 -7.07
CA ARG A 72 -10.49 3.53 -7.10
C ARG A 72 -9.48 2.42 -6.96
N PHE A 73 -9.50 1.75 -5.83
CA PHE A 73 -8.50 0.76 -5.44
C PHE A 73 -8.18 -0.25 -6.53
N LYS A 74 -9.21 -0.82 -7.15
CA LYS A 74 -9.05 -1.82 -8.21
C LYS A 74 -8.21 -1.35 -9.40
N ASP A 75 -8.14 -0.05 -9.62
CA ASP A 75 -7.38 0.51 -10.74
C ASP A 75 -5.86 0.39 -10.52
N CYS A 76 -5.40 0.09 -9.30
CA CYS A 76 -4.01 -0.21 -9.00
C CYS A 76 -3.46 -1.39 -9.83
N LEU A 77 -4.35 -2.30 -10.27
CA LEU A 77 -3.96 -3.40 -11.16
C LEU A 77 -3.33 -2.89 -12.47
N LEU A 78 -3.88 -1.81 -13.04
CA LEU A 78 -3.38 -1.23 -14.29
C LEU A 78 -2.07 -0.47 -14.06
N ASP A 79 -1.96 0.21 -12.94
CA ASP A 79 -0.77 1.01 -12.61
C ASP A 79 0.44 0.12 -12.33
N ILE A 80 0.25 -0.93 -11.52
CA ILE A 80 1.30 -1.90 -11.20
C ILE A 80 1.66 -2.73 -12.44
N GLU A 81 0.67 -3.14 -13.24
CA GLU A 81 0.93 -3.86 -14.50
C GLU A 81 1.77 -3.03 -15.47
N GLY A 82 1.48 -1.73 -15.58
CA GLY A 82 2.30 -0.80 -16.37
C GLY A 82 3.76 -0.74 -15.89
N ALA A 83 3.98 -0.66 -14.57
CA ALA A 83 5.31 -0.69 -13.98
C ALA A 83 6.03 -2.03 -14.22
N ILE A 84 5.33 -3.15 -14.08
CA ILE A 84 5.89 -4.49 -14.33
C ILE A 84 6.25 -4.67 -15.81
N ASN A 85 5.38 -4.27 -16.74
CA ASN A 85 5.68 -4.33 -18.16
C ASN A 85 6.91 -3.50 -18.53
N PHE A 86 7.01 -2.28 -17.97
CA PHE A 86 8.16 -1.42 -18.17
C PHE A 86 9.49 -2.07 -17.71
N VAL A 87 9.50 -2.76 -16.56
CA VAL A 87 10.74 -3.40 -16.10
C VAL A 87 11.05 -4.69 -16.88
N LYS A 88 10.04 -5.42 -17.34
CA LYS A 88 10.22 -6.57 -18.23
C LYS A 88 10.85 -6.17 -19.56
N GLU A 89 10.42 -5.05 -20.16
CA GLU A 89 11.04 -4.48 -21.37
C GLU A 89 12.51 -4.09 -21.16
N LYS A 90 12.93 -3.85 -19.92
CA LYS A 90 14.33 -3.60 -19.54
C LYS A 90 15.12 -4.86 -19.17
N ASN A 91 14.57 -6.04 -19.44
CA ASN A 91 15.17 -7.36 -19.17
C ASN A 91 15.40 -7.64 -17.67
N TYR A 92 14.47 -7.21 -16.80
CA TYR A 92 14.37 -7.73 -15.45
C TYR A 92 13.43 -8.93 -15.46
N ASP A 93 13.82 -10.02 -14.80
CA ASP A 93 13.06 -11.28 -14.75
C ASP A 93 12.74 -11.74 -13.31
N GLU A 94 13.25 -11.03 -12.30
CA GLU A 94 12.90 -11.22 -10.91
C GLU A 94 12.42 -9.91 -10.29
N ILE A 95 11.18 -9.91 -9.80
CA ILE A 95 10.54 -8.74 -9.21
C ILE A 95 10.32 -8.97 -7.71
N ILE A 96 10.78 -8.03 -6.91
CA ILE A 96 10.35 -7.85 -5.52
C ILE A 96 9.29 -6.75 -5.56
N LEU A 97 8.04 -7.11 -5.26
CA LEU A 97 6.96 -6.13 -5.23
C LEU A 97 6.83 -5.59 -3.81
N GLN A 98 7.14 -4.31 -3.62
CA GLN A 98 7.14 -3.62 -2.34
C GLN A 98 5.98 -2.64 -2.27
N GLY A 99 5.35 -2.53 -1.12
CA GLY A 99 4.34 -1.51 -0.86
C GLY A 99 4.54 -0.86 0.49
N HIS A 100 4.18 0.42 0.60
CA HIS A 100 4.10 1.14 1.86
C HIS A 100 2.66 1.50 2.19
N SER A 101 2.23 1.33 3.46
CA SER A 101 0.89 1.72 3.89
C SER A 101 -0.20 1.06 3.03
N TYR A 102 -1.15 1.82 2.50
CA TYR A 102 -2.15 1.34 1.55
C TYR A 102 -1.56 0.72 0.26
N GLY A 103 -0.29 1.03 -0.06
CA GLY A 103 0.48 0.34 -1.10
C GLY A 103 0.66 -1.15 -0.81
N CYS A 104 0.71 -1.56 0.46
CA CYS A 104 0.73 -2.97 0.84
C CYS A 104 -0.54 -3.71 0.39
N ASN A 105 -1.71 -3.08 0.56
CA ASN A 105 -2.98 -3.63 0.09
C ASN A 105 -2.95 -3.76 -1.45
N LYS A 106 -2.43 -2.74 -2.16
CA LYS A 106 -2.32 -2.74 -3.63
C LYS A 106 -1.44 -3.88 -4.15
N VAL A 107 -0.26 -4.10 -3.56
CA VAL A 107 0.65 -5.16 -4.01
C VAL A 107 0.11 -6.56 -3.71
N ILE A 108 -0.57 -6.75 -2.56
CA ILE A 108 -1.24 -8.02 -2.23
C ILE A 108 -2.40 -8.28 -3.20
N TYR A 109 -3.20 -7.26 -3.49
CA TYR A 109 -4.33 -7.36 -4.43
C TYR A 109 -3.84 -7.67 -5.85
N TYR A 110 -2.79 -6.99 -6.32
CA TYR A 110 -2.17 -7.27 -7.62
C TYR A 110 -1.66 -8.71 -7.68
N TYR A 111 -0.89 -9.16 -6.70
CA TYR A 111 -0.35 -10.52 -6.64
C TYR A 111 -1.45 -11.58 -6.74
N ASN A 112 -2.56 -11.40 -6.04
CA ASN A 112 -3.68 -12.34 -6.05
C ASN A 112 -4.43 -12.39 -7.40
N ASN A 113 -4.54 -11.26 -8.09
CA ASN A 113 -5.32 -11.15 -9.32
C ASN A 113 -4.53 -11.51 -10.58
N LYS A 114 -3.24 -11.18 -10.63
CA LYS A 114 -2.41 -11.33 -11.84
C LYS A 114 -1.55 -12.58 -11.83
N LYS A 115 -1.17 -13.10 -10.66
CA LYS A 115 -0.34 -14.31 -10.49
C LYS A 115 0.92 -14.29 -11.37
N ASP A 116 1.58 -13.13 -11.43
CA ASP A 116 2.76 -12.92 -12.24
C ASP A 116 3.95 -13.73 -11.67
N GLU A 117 4.46 -14.67 -12.44
CA GLU A 117 5.55 -15.56 -12.01
C GLU A 117 6.90 -14.85 -11.84
N PHE A 118 7.05 -13.63 -12.37
CA PHE A 118 8.23 -12.81 -12.14
C PHE A 118 8.28 -12.26 -10.70
N ILE A 119 7.17 -12.20 -9.98
CA ILE A 119 7.15 -11.77 -8.57
C ILE A 119 7.69 -12.89 -7.69
N LYS A 120 8.86 -12.67 -7.10
CA LYS A 120 9.58 -13.66 -6.27
C LYS A 120 9.44 -13.39 -4.77
N LYS A 121 9.09 -12.16 -4.38
CA LYS A 121 8.97 -11.75 -2.98
C LYS A 121 8.02 -10.56 -2.86
N LEU A 122 7.32 -10.48 -1.73
CA LEU A 122 6.62 -9.27 -1.32
C LEU A 122 7.35 -8.62 -0.14
N VAL A 123 7.41 -7.29 -0.13
CA VAL A 123 7.86 -6.47 1.00
C VAL A 123 6.73 -5.53 1.38
N LEU A 124 6.29 -5.61 2.62
CA LEU A 124 5.16 -4.85 3.15
C LEU A 124 5.64 -3.92 4.26
N LEU A 125 5.69 -2.63 3.97
CA LEU A 125 6.11 -1.60 4.91
C LEU A 125 4.86 -0.94 5.52
N GLY A 126 4.59 -1.18 6.80
CA GLY A 126 3.41 -0.68 7.50
C GLY A 126 2.07 -1.12 6.88
N PRO A 127 1.82 -2.43 6.65
CA PRO A 127 0.52 -2.88 6.14
C PRO A 127 -0.59 -2.57 7.15
N CYS A 128 -1.65 -1.89 6.73
CA CYS A 128 -2.71 -1.41 7.62
C CYS A 128 -4.08 -2.02 7.33
N ASP A 129 -4.91 -2.12 8.38
CA ASP A 129 -6.34 -2.39 8.28
C ASP A 129 -7.04 -1.08 7.88
N ILE A 130 -7.23 -0.87 6.59
CA ILE A 130 -7.72 0.41 6.06
C ILE A 130 -9.14 0.75 6.54
N GLN A 131 -9.96 -0.25 6.80
CA GLN A 131 -11.32 -0.04 7.30
C GLN A 131 -11.29 0.48 8.74
N GLU A 132 -10.41 -0.06 9.56
CA GLU A 132 -10.21 0.42 10.94
C GLU A 132 -9.57 1.81 10.94
N GLU A 133 -8.57 2.03 10.09
CA GLU A 133 -7.91 3.34 9.93
C GLU A 133 -8.91 4.43 9.55
N CYS A 134 -9.86 4.13 8.67
CA CYS A 134 -10.90 5.09 8.25
C CYS A 134 -11.99 5.32 9.31
N LYS A 135 -12.14 4.42 10.29
CA LYS A 135 -13.17 4.49 11.32
C LYS A 135 -12.68 5.06 12.65
N LYS A 136 -11.42 4.84 13.00
CA LYS A 136 -10.90 5.04 14.36
C LYS A 136 -11.07 6.46 14.94
N TYR A 137 -11.24 7.46 14.10
CA TYR A 137 -11.43 8.86 14.52
C TYR A 137 -12.88 9.35 14.40
N LEU A 138 -13.82 8.46 14.09
CA LEU A 138 -15.23 8.78 13.91
C LEU A 138 -16.05 8.22 15.08
N SER A 139 -17.07 8.96 15.50
CA SER A 139 -18.15 8.39 16.29
C SER A 139 -18.98 7.42 15.44
N GLU A 140 -19.73 6.53 16.07
CA GLU A 140 -20.62 5.60 15.35
C GLU A 140 -21.65 6.35 14.49
N GLU A 141 -22.17 7.48 14.98
CA GLU A 141 -23.11 8.31 14.24
C GLU A 141 -22.47 8.93 12.98
N GLU A 142 -21.26 9.46 13.10
CA GLU A 142 -20.53 10.01 11.96
C GLU A 142 -20.21 8.93 10.92
N TYR A 143 -19.80 7.75 11.37
CA TYR A 143 -19.52 6.62 10.50
C TYR A 143 -20.77 6.16 9.73
N ASP A 144 -21.92 6.00 10.41
CA ASP A 144 -23.18 5.60 9.78
C ASP A 144 -23.72 6.66 8.82
N ASN A 145 -23.54 7.94 9.15
CA ASN A 145 -23.90 9.06 8.27
C ASN A 145 -23.06 9.03 6.99
N LEU A 146 -21.74 8.86 7.09
CA LEU A 146 -20.83 8.78 5.92
C LEU A 146 -21.15 7.59 5.02
N LYS A 147 -21.40 6.42 5.62
CA LYS A 147 -21.83 5.21 4.92
C LYS A 147 -23.12 5.45 4.12
N THR A 148 -24.11 6.07 4.76
CA THR A 148 -25.42 6.35 4.16
C THR A 148 -25.30 7.40 3.05
N GLU A 149 -24.57 8.49 3.29
CA GLU A 149 -24.36 9.56 2.33
C GLU A 149 -23.58 9.08 1.10
N SER A 150 -22.49 8.33 1.32
CA SER A 150 -21.68 7.78 0.21
C SER A 150 -22.50 6.84 -0.67
N ALA A 151 -23.26 5.92 -0.07
CA ALA A 151 -24.15 5.01 -0.80
C ALA A 151 -25.20 5.74 -1.61
N LYS A 152 -25.83 6.78 -1.03
CA LYS A 152 -26.81 7.64 -1.71
C LYS A 152 -26.20 8.34 -2.94
N LEU A 153 -25.06 9.01 -2.75
CA LEU A 153 -24.39 9.73 -3.82
C LEU A 153 -23.94 8.83 -4.97
N VAL A 154 -23.43 7.63 -4.65
CA VAL A 154 -23.08 6.64 -5.67
C VAL A 154 -24.32 6.20 -6.46
N LYS A 155 -25.44 5.90 -5.77
CA LYS A 155 -26.71 5.54 -6.41
C LYS A 155 -27.29 6.64 -7.28
N GLU A 156 -27.06 7.89 -6.92
CA GLU A 156 -27.46 9.07 -7.71
C GLU A 156 -26.54 9.36 -8.91
N GLY A 157 -25.51 8.53 -9.15
CA GLY A 157 -24.52 8.75 -10.21
C GLY A 157 -23.52 9.87 -9.93
N LYS A 158 -23.32 10.22 -8.65
CA LYS A 158 -22.43 11.29 -8.19
C LYS A 158 -21.23 10.77 -7.40
N PRO A 159 -20.50 9.69 -7.83
CA PRO A 159 -19.44 9.09 -7.06
C PRO A 159 -18.24 10.03 -6.80
N ARG A 160 -18.08 11.08 -7.61
CA ARG A 160 -17.00 12.07 -7.46
C ARG A 160 -17.33 13.22 -6.53
N GLN A 161 -18.55 13.29 -5.99
CA GLN A 161 -18.91 14.31 -5.01
C GLN A 161 -18.11 14.06 -3.72
N MET A 162 -17.51 15.15 -3.19
CA MET A 162 -16.71 15.09 -1.97
C MET A 162 -17.60 14.95 -0.75
N LEU A 163 -17.25 14.03 0.13
CA LEU A 163 -17.88 13.89 1.46
C LEU A 163 -17.29 14.90 2.44
N ASN A 164 -18.04 15.19 3.49
CA ASN A 164 -17.50 15.95 4.62
C ASN A 164 -16.71 15.05 5.57
N PHE A 165 -15.77 14.31 5.00
CA PHE A 165 -14.89 13.38 5.70
C PHE A 165 -13.46 13.65 5.23
N SER A 166 -12.55 13.69 6.19
CA SER A 166 -11.12 13.87 5.96
C SER A 166 -10.36 12.74 6.63
N LEU A 167 -9.59 12.00 5.85
CA LEU A 167 -8.71 10.97 6.40
C LEU A 167 -7.49 11.66 7.01
N ASN A 168 -7.27 11.49 8.31
CA ASN A 168 -6.14 12.07 9.07
C ASN A 168 -5.95 13.59 8.88
N GLY A 169 -7.04 14.33 8.64
CA GLY A 169 -6.97 15.78 8.43
C GLY A 169 -6.42 16.21 7.06
N ASN A 170 -6.06 15.29 6.19
CA ASN A 170 -5.34 15.58 4.93
C ASN A 170 -6.22 15.97 3.75
N GLY A 171 -7.53 16.08 3.95
CA GLY A 171 -8.44 16.52 2.90
C GLY A 171 -9.63 15.58 2.68
N LYS A 172 -10.56 15.98 1.83
CA LYS A 172 -11.84 15.30 1.65
C LYS A 172 -11.74 14.15 0.66
N ILE A 173 -12.44 13.06 0.94
CA ILE A 173 -12.54 11.87 0.09
C ILE A 173 -13.88 11.91 -0.66
N SER A 174 -13.89 11.44 -1.90
CA SER A 174 -15.13 11.35 -2.69
C SER A 174 -16.02 10.19 -2.24
N ALA A 175 -17.31 10.34 -2.47
CA ALA A 175 -18.31 9.32 -2.14
C ALA A 175 -17.97 7.94 -2.76
N GLY A 176 -17.46 7.93 -4.00
CA GLY A 176 -17.06 6.70 -4.67
C GLY A 176 -15.87 6.01 -4.00
N THR A 177 -14.81 6.75 -3.67
CA THR A 177 -13.65 6.22 -2.95
C THR A 177 -14.08 5.64 -1.61
N TYR A 178 -14.86 6.40 -0.82
CA TYR A 178 -15.32 5.93 0.49
C TYR A 178 -16.18 4.68 0.37
N TYR A 179 -17.21 4.70 -0.50
CA TYR A 179 -18.19 3.63 -0.63
C TYR A 179 -17.60 2.32 -1.15
N TYR A 180 -16.72 2.39 -2.15
CA TYR A 180 -16.20 1.20 -2.79
C TYR A 180 -14.92 0.65 -2.13
N ASP A 181 -14.15 1.51 -1.46
CA ASP A 181 -12.81 1.14 -1.05
C ASP A 181 -12.59 1.19 0.48
N PHE A 182 -13.40 1.93 1.24
CA PHE A 182 -13.18 2.11 2.69
C PHE A 182 -14.24 1.50 3.60
N LEU A 183 -15.30 0.95 3.03
CA LEU A 183 -16.30 0.23 3.82
C LEU A 183 -15.93 -1.24 4.00
N PRO A 184 -16.41 -1.89 5.09
CA PRO A 184 -16.26 -3.33 5.27
C PRO A 184 -16.85 -4.14 4.11
N ASN A 185 -16.27 -5.32 3.86
CA ASN A 185 -16.64 -6.24 2.78
C ASN A 185 -16.43 -5.67 1.36
N THR A 186 -15.59 -4.68 1.20
CA THR A 186 -15.11 -4.20 -0.10
C THR A 186 -13.87 -4.98 -0.55
N GLU A 187 -13.38 -4.71 -1.78
CA GLU A 187 -12.20 -5.38 -2.34
C GLU A 187 -10.90 -5.10 -1.58
N THR A 188 -10.88 -4.08 -0.72
CA THR A 188 -9.73 -3.69 0.11
C THR A 188 -9.73 -4.36 1.48
N ASP A 189 -10.88 -4.96 1.87
CA ASP A 189 -11.11 -5.49 3.21
C ASP A 189 -10.56 -6.90 3.38
N PHE A 190 -9.25 -7.06 3.34
CA PHE A 190 -8.58 -8.35 3.52
C PHE A 190 -7.45 -8.32 4.57
N ILE A 191 -6.96 -7.16 4.99
CA ILE A 191 -6.15 -7.01 6.21
C ILE A 191 -7.11 -6.63 7.33
N ARG A 192 -7.33 -7.53 8.30
CA ARG A 192 -8.43 -7.42 9.27
C ARG A 192 -7.93 -7.58 10.70
N TYR A 193 -6.96 -6.78 11.10
CA TYR A 193 -6.44 -6.81 12.48
C TYR A 193 -7.53 -6.60 13.52
N ARG A 194 -8.53 -5.76 13.21
CA ARG A 194 -9.70 -5.47 14.05
C ARG A 194 -10.53 -6.70 14.44
N GLU A 195 -10.46 -7.76 13.63
CA GLU A 195 -11.22 -9.01 13.89
C GLU A 195 -10.44 -10.01 14.76
N GLY A 196 -9.19 -9.66 15.14
CA GLY A 196 -8.33 -10.47 15.99
C GLY A 196 -7.59 -11.60 15.27
N VAL A 197 -6.75 -12.31 16.03
CA VAL A 197 -5.77 -13.28 15.55
C VAL A 197 -6.34 -14.48 14.78
N ASN A 198 -7.59 -14.83 15.03
CA ASN A 198 -8.25 -16.00 14.41
C ASN A 198 -8.96 -15.66 13.09
N SER A 199 -9.09 -14.39 12.76
CA SER A 199 -9.69 -13.98 11.49
C SER A 199 -8.85 -14.47 10.32
N LYS A 200 -9.54 -14.92 9.26
CA LYS A 200 -8.89 -15.49 8.07
C LYS A 200 -9.06 -14.57 6.87
N SER A 201 -7.94 -14.31 6.21
CA SER A 201 -7.88 -13.59 4.94
C SER A 201 -7.52 -14.54 3.82
N LYS A 202 -8.42 -14.69 2.85
CA LYS A 202 -8.16 -15.50 1.65
C LYS A 202 -7.00 -14.92 0.86
N GLU A 203 -6.92 -13.61 0.76
CA GLU A 203 -5.92 -12.88 -0.01
C GLU A 203 -4.52 -13.09 0.58
N LEU A 204 -4.38 -13.02 1.90
CA LEU A 204 -3.12 -13.29 2.59
C LEU A 204 -2.74 -14.79 2.52
N ASN A 205 -3.70 -15.69 2.69
CA ASN A 205 -3.47 -17.14 2.59
C ASN A 205 -3.07 -17.61 1.19
N ASN A 206 -3.43 -16.87 0.16
CA ASN A 206 -3.08 -17.17 -1.23
C ASN A 206 -1.65 -16.80 -1.60
N ILE A 207 -0.94 -16.04 -0.79
CA ILE A 207 0.46 -15.66 -1.05
C ILE A 207 1.34 -16.91 -0.97
N LYS A 208 2.12 -17.17 -2.04
CA LYS A 208 2.97 -18.37 -2.17
C LYS A 208 4.47 -18.03 -2.26
N VAL A 209 4.80 -16.74 -2.25
CA VAL A 209 6.18 -16.25 -2.22
C VAL A 209 6.53 -15.79 -0.80
N PRO A 210 7.83 -15.73 -0.44
CA PRO A 210 8.24 -15.16 0.83
C PRO A 210 7.76 -13.73 1.01
N VAL A 211 7.34 -13.37 2.22
CA VAL A 211 6.89 -12.03 2.59
C VAL A 211 7.76 -11.49 3.72
N LEU A 212 8.33 -10.33 3.51
CA LEU A 212 8.93 -9.51 4.57
C LEU A 212 7.92 -8.44 4.97
N VAL A 213 7.56 -8.38 6.24
CA VAL A 213 6.74 -7.32 6.83
C VAL A 213 7.62 -6.49 7.75
N VAL A 214 7.58 -5.18 7.59
CA VAL A 214 8.31 -4.23 8.46
C VAL A 214 7.35 -3.16 8.93
N PHE A 215 7.31 -2.90 10.23
CA PHE A 215 6.61 -1.76 10.80
C PHE A 215 7.28 -1.28 12.09
N GLY A 216 6.92 -0.10 12.54
CA GLY A 216 7.41 0.48 13.78
C GLY A 216 6.59 0.03 15.00
N ASP A 217 7.18 0.06 16.18
CA ASP A 217 6.41 -0.15 17.42
C ASP A 217 5.61 1.08 17.85
N MET A 218 5.72 2.19 17.09
CA MET A 218 4.91 3.40 17.23
C MET A 218 4.08 3.70 15.97
N ASP A 219 3.90 2.71 15.09
CA ASP A 219 3.13 2.86 13.84
C ASP A 219 1.63 3.00 14.14
N GLU A 220 1.14 4.21 14.08
CA GLU A 220 -0.23 4.59 14.43
C GLU A 220 -1.28 4.07 13.45
N CYS A 221 -0.89 3.70 12.23
CA CYS A 221 -1.80 3.16 11.22
C CYS A 221 -1.93 1.64 11.30
N VAL A 222 -0.86 0.94 11.72
CA VAL A 222 -0.85 -0.51 11.89
C VAL A 222 -1.35 -0.89 13.28
N LEU A 223 -0.91 -0.16 14.30
CA LEU A 223 -1.17 -0.49 15.70
C LEU A 223 -2.50 0.07 16.20
N THR A 224 -3.56 -0.11 15.43
CA THR A 224 -4.94 0.04 15.91
C THR A 224 -5.30 -1.07 16.90
N GLN A 225 -4.49 -2.13 16.94
CA GLN A 225 -4.54 -3.26 17.86
C GLN A 225 -3.19 -3.45 18.56
N ASP A 226 -3.15 -4.35 19.53
CA ASP A 226 -1.90 -4.78 20.16
C ASP A 226 -0.95 -5.38 19.10
N ILE A 227 0.33 -5.03 19.19
CA ILE A 227 1.38 -5.47 18.26
C ILE A 227 1.47 -7.01 18.16
N GLU A 228 1.24 -7.72 19.25
CA GLU A 228 1.25 -9.18 19.22
C GLU A 228 0.04 -9.75 18.47
N ILE A 229 -1.13 -9.11 18.57
CA ILE A 229 -2.32 -9.46 17.77
C ILE A 229 -2.01 -9.30 16.27
N VAL A 230 -1.40 -8.18 15.88
CA VAL A 230 -1.00 -7.93 14.49
C VAL A 230 -0.02 -8.99 13.98
N LYS A 231 1.01 -9.30 14.77
CA LYS A 231 2.02 -10.32 14.43
C LYS A 231 1.41 -11.72 14.28
N GLU A 232 0.59 -12.12 15.23
CA GLU A 232 -0.07 -13.43 15.20
C GLU A 232 -1.05 -13.54 14.04
N TYR A 233 -1.83 -12.48 13.78
CA TYR A 233 -2.73 -12.44 12.63
C TYR A 233 -1.97 -12.65 11.32
N LEU A 234 -0.87 -11.93 11.11
CA LEU A 234 -0.05 -12.05 9.90
C LEU A 234 0.55 -13.46 9.76
N LYS A 235 1.13 -14.01 10.83
CA LYS A 235 1.68 -15.37 10.84
C LYS A 235 0.62 -16.45 10.59
N ASN A 236 -0.61 -16.23 11.08
CA ASN A 236 -1.71 -17.16 10.88
C ASN A 236 -2.30 -17.12 9.47
N ASN A 237 -2.00 -16.08 8.70
CA ASN A 237 -2.55 -15.85 7.36
C ASN A 237 -1.50 -15.88 6.24
N ILE A 238 -0.20 -15.73 6.52
CA ILE A 238 0.87 -15.76 5.51
C ILE A 238 1.84 -16.89 5.85
N LYS A 239 1.99 -17.83 4.92
CA LYS A 239 2.76 -19.06 5.16
C LYS A 239 4.25 -18.82 5.42
N GLU A 240 4.89 -17.98 4.60
CA GLU A 240 6.30 -17.61 4.71
C GLU A 240 6.39 -16.12 5.06
N CYS A 241 6.15 -15.79 6.34
CA CYS A 241 6.08 -14.43 6.86
C CYS A 241 7.25 -14.15 7.80
N ASN A 242 8.15 -13.27 7.37
CA ASN A 242 9.19 -12.69 8.22
C ASN A 242 8.74 -11.31 8.69
N ILE A 243 8.60 -11.12 9.99
CA ILE A 243 8.12 -9.86 10.56
C ILE A 243 9.26 -9.19 11.33
N GLN A 244 9.55 -7.96 10.98
CA GLN A 244 10.54 -7.11 11.62
C GLN A 244 9.89 -5.87 12.21
N ILE A 245 10.32 -5.47 13.40
CA ILE A 245 9.81 -4.31 14.12
C ILE A 245 10.96 -3.37 14.38
N ILE A 246 10.81 -2.11 13.98
CA ILE A 246 11.80 -1.06 14.23
C ILE A 246 11.35 -0.26 15.45
N LYS A 247 12.18 -0.29 16.49
CA LYS A 247 11.88 0.38 17.75
C LYS A 247 11.87 1.89 17.58
N GLY A 248 10.80 2.53 18.06
CA GLY A 248 10.59 3.97 17.99
C GLY A 248 10.27 4.51 16.61
N ALA A 249 9.97 3.65 15.64
CA ALA A 249 9.52 4.07 14.31
C ALA A 249 8.02 4.32 14.29
N ASP A 250 7.61 5.41 13.64
CA ASP A 250 6.23 5.71 13.26
C ASP A 250 5.86 5.05 11.92
N HIS A 251 4.67 5.33 11.42
CA HIS A 251 4.18 4.80 10.13
C HIS A 251 5.06 5.17 8.92
N SER A 252 5.72 6.31 8.95
CA SER A 252 6.59 6.81 7.88
C SER A 252 8.07 6.50 8.12
N PHE A 253 8.41 5.77 9.19
CA PHE A 253 9.77 5.48 9.62
C PHE A 253 10.59 6.76 9.88
N THR A 254 9.96 7.84 10.32
CA THR A 254 10.60 9.14 10.55
C THR A 254 11.78 8.98 11.51
N ASP A 255 12.93 9.54 11.14
CA ASP A 255 14.20 9.43 11.87
C ASP A 255 14.72 8.00 12.11
N LYS A 256 14.16 6.99 11.39
CA LYS A 256 14.51 5.57 11.41
C LYS A 256 14.81 4.98 10.03
N TYR A 257 15.16 5.83 9.07
CA TYR A 257 15.40 5.40 7.68
C TYR A 257 16.61 4.49 7.54
N GLU A 258 17.69 4.73 8.31
CA GLU A 258 18.89 3.88 8.28
C GLU A 258 18.59 2.51 8.89
N GLU A 259 17.87 2.44 10.01
CA GLU A 259 17.44 1.17 10.62
C GLU A 259 16.53 0.39 9.66
N LEU A 260 15.64 1.08 8.93
CA LEU A 260 14.83 0.44 7.87
C LEU A 260 15.74 -0.14 6.78
N GLY A 261 16.74 0.63 6.33
CA GLY A 261 17.74 0.17 5.37
C GLY A 261 18.49 -1.07 5.85
N GLU A 262 18.90 -1.12 7.12
CA GLU A 262 19.56 -2.28 7.73
C GLU A 262 18.63 -3.50 7.77
N VAL A 263 17.37 -3.33 8.18
CA VAL A 263 16.38 -4.41 8.18
C VAL A 263 16.20 -4.98 6.77
N ILE A 264 16.03 -4.13 5.78
CA ILE A 264 15.92 -4.54 4.37
C ILE A 264 17.21 -5.25 3.93
N ASN A 265 18.38 -4.68 4.21
CA ASN A 265 19.66 -5.28 3.84
C ASN A 265 19.84 -6.70 4.37
N ASN A 266 19.37 -6.97 5.57
CA ASN A 266 19.54 -8.26 6.22
C ASN A 266 18.50 -9.32 5.80
N ASN A 267 17.45 -8.91 5.09
CA ASN A 267 16.29 -9.77 4.78
C ASN A 267 15.96 -9.90 3.28
N ILE A 268 16.76 -9.28 2.42
CA ILE A 268 16.60 -9.37 0.95
C ILE A 268 17.74 -10.19 0.32
#